data_146f9f24ebfb9d08449201efd3b19b06
#
_entry.id   146f9f24ebfb9d08449201efd3b19b06
#
_cell.length_a   1.000
_cell.length_b   1.000
_cell.length_c   1.000
_cell.angle_alpha   90.00
_cell.angle_beta   90.00
_cell.angle_gamma   90.00
#
_symmetry.space_group_name_H-M   'P 1'
#
loop_
_entity.id
_entity.type
_entity.pdbx_description
1 polymer ?
#
loop_
_entity_poly.entity_id
_entity_poly.type
_entity_poly.pdbx_seq_one_letter_code
_entity_poly.pdbx_strand_id
1 'polypeptide(L)'
;MNTFIYVGILGALGYSEDFKMMIQNGFTRKYIFVATLSMFAFIGGIMSLADTVAGNLLHYFAPDYNSLFGVIYGYGDILPNWIWLFLLYMLIGSLFYLTALAVHKLEKTLSLCLVVALAGLVLLAVALFRYVLTENIVENIRELASRAMGFMSGGTINYLFPLLTLFLLAAVFYLGSYAIIRRTEVK
;
A
#
# COMPACT_ATOMS: atom_id res chain seq x y z
N MET A 1 3.47 14.47 -4.38
CA MET A 1 4.35 13.48 -3.73
C MET A 1 4.21 13.40 -2.21
N ASN A 2 3.72 14.45 -1.55
CA ASN A 2 3.51 14.46 -0.09
C ASN A 2 2.36 13.56 0.39
N THR A 3 1.38 13.27 -0.47
CA THR A 3 0.19 12.47 -0.13
C THR A 3 0.54 11.04 0.31
N PHE A 4 1.54 10.41 -0.30
CA PHE A 4 2.02 9.07 0.10
C PHE A 4 2.57 9.07 1.54
N ILE A 5 3.31 10.10 1.90
CA ILE A 5 3.86 10.26 3.26
C ILE A 5 2.72 10.45 4.25
N TYR A 6 1.74 11.30 3.91
CA TYR A 6 0.58 11.55 4.74
C TYR A 6 -0.25 10.28 4.98
N VAL A 7 -0.54 9.52 3.92
CA VAL A 7 -1.25 8.24 4.03
C VAL A 7 -0.47 7.22 4.87
N GLY A 8 0.86 7.18 4.72
CA GLY A 8 1.72 6.33 5.55
C GLY A 8 1.66 6.72 7.03
N ILE A 9 1.74 8.01 7.35
CA ILE A 9 1.61 8.51 8.72
C ILE A 9 0.23 8.19 9.29
N LEU A 10 -0.84 8.38 8.52
CA LEU A 10 -2.21 8.02 8.90
C LEU A 10 -2.32 6.52 9.23
N GLY A 11 -1.71 5.66 8.39
CA GLY A 11 -1.64 4.22 8.64
C GLY A 11 -0.95 3.90 9.96
N ALA A 12 0.17 4.57 10.26
CA ALA A 12 0.92 4.37 11.49
C ALA A 12 0.18 4.88 12.75
N LEU A 13 -0.50 6.02 12.63
CA LEU A 13 -1.25 6.63 13.74
C LEU A 13 -2.56 5.89 14.07
N GLY A 14 -3.14 5.18 13.13
CA GLY A 14 -4.43 4.47 13.30
C GLY A 14 -4.47 3.42 14.41
N TYR A 15 -3.34 3.17 15.07
CA TYR A 15 -3.27 2.22 16.19
C TYR A 15 -3.05 2.87 17.56
N SER A 16 -2.42 4.08 17.66
CA SER A 16 -1.75 4.47 18.91
C SER A 16 -2.69 4.75 20.11
N GLU A 17 -3.34 5.88 20.14
CA GLU A 17 -4.14 6.28 21.31
C GLU A 17 -5.61 5.90 21.17
N ASP A 18 -6.13 5.95 19.95
CA ASP A 18 -7.54 5.68 19.66
C ASP A 18 -7.92 4.22 19.94
N PHE A 19 -7.02 3.26 19.63
CA PHE A 19 -7.28 1.85 19.88
C PHE A 19 -7.45 1.55 21.37
N LYS A 20 -6.57 2.09 22.22
CA LYS A 20 -6.62 1.90 23.66
C LYS A 20 -7.88 2.53 24.26
N MET A 21 -8.18 3.74 23.87
CA MET A 21 -9.37 4.48 24.29
C MET A 21 -10.67 3.76 23.87
N MET A 22 -10.76 3.26 22.66
CA MET A 22 -11.94 2.52 22.19
C MET A 22 -12.17 1.23 22.95
N ILE A 23 -11.10 0.48 23.28
CA ILE A 23 -11.23 -0.74 24.12
C ILE A 23 -11.68 -0.37 25.54
N GLN A 24 -11.15 0.69 26.12
CA GLN A 24 -11.57 1.16 27.45
C GLN A 24 -13.04 1.57 27.46
N ASN A 25 -13.56 2.08 26.35
CA ASN A 25 -14.97 2.41 26.16
C ASN A 25 -15.84 1.19 25.79
N GLY A 26 -15.31 -0.04 25.84
CA GLY A 26 -16.09 -1.27 25.64
C GLY A 26 -16.31 -1.66 24.18
N PHE A 27 -15.65 -1.02 23.21
CA PHE A 27 -15.76 -1.43 21.81
C PHE A 27 -15.06 -2.76 21.55
N THR A 28 -15.68 -3.62 20.74
CA THR A 28 -15.08 -4.89 20.35
C THR A 28 -13.93 -4.66 19.35
N ARG A 29 -12.90 -5.49 19.42
CA ARG A 29 -11.74 -5.43 18.51
C ARG A 29 -12.12 -5.46 17.03
N LYS A 30 -13.15 -6.24 16.68
CA LYS A 30 -13.69 -6.30 15.32
C LYS A 30 -14.27 -4.94 14.90
N TYR A 31 -14.98 -4.29 15.80
CA TYR A 31 -15.59 -2.98 15.53
C TYR A 31 -14.52 -1.91 15.30
N ILE A 32 -13.49 -1.90 16.14
CA ILE A 32 -12.35 -0.97 16.00
C ILE A 32 -11.64 -1.18 14.66
N PHE A 33 -11.36 -2.43 14.30
CA PHE A 33 -10.73 -2.74 13.02
C PHE A 33 -11.55 -2.26 11.82
N VAL A 34 -12.87 -2.54 11.82
CA VAL A 34 -13.76 -2.10 10.73
C VAL A 34 -13.85 -0.57 10.67
N ALA A 35 -13.94 0.09 11.82
CA ALA A 35 -13.95 1.57 11.88
C ALA A 35 -12.66 2.17 11.31
N THR A 36 -11.50 1.63 11.69
CA THR A 36 -10.18 2.07 11.16
C THR A 36 -10.09 1.84 9.65
N LEU A 37 -10.52 0.68 9.17
CA LEU A 37 -10.55 0.37 7.73
C LEU A 37 -11.47 1.34 6.96
N SER A 38 -12.66 1.62 7.50
CA SER A 38 -13.60 2.56 6.90
C SER A 38 -13.04 3.98 6.86
N MET A 39 -12.35 4.41 7.91
CA MET A 39 -11.67 5.70 7.95
C MET A 39 -10.57 5.79 6.88
N PHE A 40 -9.72 4.76 6.73
CA PHE A 40 -8.71 4.73 5.69
C PHE A 40 -9.32 4.74 4.29
N ALA A 41 -10.40 3.98 4.07
CA ALA A 41 -11.10 3.97 2.79
C ALA A 41 -11.70 5.33 2.45
N PHE A 42 -12.31 6.00 3.42
CA PHE A 42 -12.88 7.33 3.22
C PHE A 42 -11.80 8.39 2.91
N ILE A 43 -10.77 8.47 3.75
CA ILE A 43 -9.68 9.44 3.55
C ILE A 43 -8.89 9.12 2.27
N GLY A 44 -8.54 7.86 2.05
CA GLY A 44 -7.85 7.40 0.85
C GLY A 44 -8.64 7.68 -0.42
N GLY A 45 -9.98 7.51 -0.38
CA GLY A 45 -10.87 7.83 -1.49
C GLY A 45 -10.90 9.31 -1.85
N ILE A 46 -10.99 10.18 -0.85
CA ILE A 46 -10.96 11.64 -1.05
C ILE A 46 -9.59 12.09 -1.57
N MET A 47 -8.51 11.62 -0.94
CA MET A 47 -7.15 11.98 -1.33
C MET A 47 -6.81 11.52 -2.75
N SER A 48 -7.17 10.29 -3.11
CA SER A 48 -6.94 9.76 -4.46
C SER A 48 -7.73 10.54 -5.51
N LEU A 49 -8.96 10.97 -5.18
CA LEU A 49 -9.77 11.81 -6.06
C LEU A 49 -9.10 13.18 -6.26
N ALA A 50 -8.69 13.81 -5.19
CA ALA A 50 -8.00 15.10 -5.24
C ALA A 50 -6.71 15.04 -6.06
N ASP A 51 -5.88 13.99 -5.84
CA ASP A 51 -4.64 13.81 -6.59
C ASP A 51 -4.89 13.47 -8.07
N THR A 52 -5.94 12.72 -8.38
CA THR A 52 -6.33 12.43 -9.76
C THR A 52 -6.75 13.72 -10.49
N VAL A 53 -7.60 14.52 -9.86
CA VAL A 53 -8.05 15.80 -10.45
C VAL A 53 -6.88 16.77 -10.59
N ALA A 54 -6.11 16.96 -9.53
CA ALA A 54 -4.95 17.86 -9.53
C ALA A 54 -3.89 17.39 -10.53
N GLY A 55 -3.62 16.09 -10.63
CA GLY A 55 -2.63 15.52 -11.54
C GLY A 55 -2.99 15.76 -13.01
N ASN A 56 -4.25 15.52 -13.38
CA ASN A 56 -4.73 15.77 -14.74
C ASN A 56 -4.78 17.27 -15.08
N LEU A 57 -5.22 18.10 -14.12
CA LEU A 57 -5.29 19.54 -14.29
C LEU A 57 -3.90 20.14 -14.45
N LEU A 58 -2.96 19.76 -13.60
CA LEU A 58 -1.58 20.25 -13.67
C LEU A 58 -0.89 19.83 -14.96
N HIS A 59 -1.11 18.60 -15.43
CA HIS A 59 -0.59 18.15 -16.72
C HIS A 59 -1.17 18.94 -17.90
N TYR A 60 -2.44 19.33 -17.82
CA TYR A 60 -3.07 20.17 -18.86
C TYR A 60 -2.44 21.55 -18.94
N PHE A 61 -2.12 22.19 -17.81
CA PHE A 61 -1.50 23.53 -17.79
C PHE A 61 0.03 23.51 -17.90
N ALA A 62 0.66 22.43 -17.47
CA ALA A 62 2.11 22.24 -17.49
C ALA A 62 2.42 20.81 -18.00
N PRO A 63 2.64 20.63 -19.32
CA PRO A 63 2.90 19.32 -19.92
C PRO A 63 4.12 18.59 -19.33
N ASP A 64 5.05 19.32 -18.74
CA ASP A 64 6.21 18.75 -18.03
C ASP A 64 5.85 18.13 -16.69
N TYR A 65 4.64 18.37 -16.17
CA TYR A 65 4.18 17.76 -14.92
C TYR A 65 3.80 16.30 -15.13
N ASN A 66 4.43 15.43 -14.38
CA ASN A 66 4.23 14.00 -14.47
C ASN A 66 3.60 13.47 -13.17
N SER A 67 2.36 13.01 -13.25
CA SER A 67 1.73 12.22 -12.18
C SER A 67 2.19 10.77 -12.21
N LEU A 68 2.16 10.08 -11.07
CA LEU A 68 2.61 8.68 -11.00
C LEU A 68 1.83 7.77 -11.97
N PHE A 69 0.51 7.88 -12.00
CA PHE A 69 -0.32 7.12 -12.94
C PHE A 69 -0.06 7.52 -14.39
N GLY A 70 0.06 8.82 -14.67
CA GLY A 70 0.31 9.34 -16.00
C GLY A 70 1.61 8.86 -16.62
N VAL A 71 2.67 8.74 -15.81
CA VAL A 71 3.96 8.18 -16.26
C VAL A 71 3.84 6.70 -16.65
N ILE A 72 3.03 5.93 -15.93
CA ILE A 72 2.93 4.47 -16.13
C ILE A 72 1.91 4.14 -17.23
N TYR A 73 0.75 4.80 -17.22
CA TYR A 73 -0.40 4.41 -18.07
C TYR A 73 -0.89 5.49 -19.02
N GLY A 74 -0.37 6.73 -18.93
CA GLY A 74 -0.84 7.88 -19.70
C GLY A 74 -1.98 8.64 -19.00
N TYR A 75 -2.43 9.74 -19.64
CA TYR A 75 -3.41 10.69 -19.07
C TYR A 75 -4.83 10.56 -19.65
N GLY A 76 -5.17 9.43 -20.27
CA GLY A 76 -6.44 9.26 -20.98
C GLY A 76 -7.66 9.02 -20.09
N ASP A 77 -7.48 8.25 -19.02
CA ASP A 77 -8.60 7.65 -18.27
C ASP A 77 -8.63 8.10 -16.81
N ILE A 78 -9.58 8.95 -16.45
CA ILE A 78 -9.72 9.51 -15.09
C ILE A 78 -10.17 8.44 -14.09
N LEU A 79 -11.14 7.58 -14.47
CA LEU A 79 -11.71 6.59 -13.57
C LEU A 79 -10.70 5.50 -13.16
N PRO A 80 -9.98 4.84 -14.08
CA PRO A 80 -8.92 3.92 -13.73
C PRO A 80 -7.80 4.57 -12.89
N ASN A 81 -7.44 5.82 -13.20
CA ASN A 81 -6.46 6.59 -12.43
C ASN A 81 -6.89 6.74 -10.97
N TRP A 82 -8.13 7.18 -10.73
CA TRP A 82 -8.68 7.35 -9.39
C TRP A 82 -8.70 6.04 -8.61
N ILE A 83 -9.24 4.96 -9.19
CA ILE A 83 -9.34 3.66 -8.52
C ILE A 83 -7.95 3.09 -8.23
N TRP A 84 -7.00 3.24 -9.16
CA TRP A 84 -5.64 2.77 -9.00
C TRP A 84 -4.93 3.51 -7.85
N LEU A 85 -5.01 4.84 -7.80
CA LEU A 85 -4.46 5.65 -6.70
C LEU A 85 -5.14 5.31 -5.37
N PHE A 86 -6.46 5.12 -5.37
CA PHE A 86 -7.19 4.69 -4.18
C PHE A 86 -6.66 3.37 -3.63
N LEU A 87 -6.53 2.35 -4.47
CA LEU A 87 -6.01 1.04 -4.05
C LEU A 87 -4.55 1.12 -3.62
N LEU A 88 -3.75 1.96 -4.27
CA LEU A 88 -2.37 2.21 -3.87
C LEU A 88 -2.30 2.85 -2.48
N TYR A 89 -3.16 3.82 -2.17
CA TYR A 89 -3.23 4.44 -0.85
C TYR A 89 -3.72 3.45 0.21
N MET A 90 -4.70 2.61 -0.11
CA MET A 90 -5.13 1.53 0.78
C MET A 90 -4.01 0.53 1.05
N LEU A 91 -3.20 0.20 0.05
CA LEU A 91 -2.04 -0.68 0.20
C LEU A 91 -0.98 -0.06 1.13
N ILE A 92 -0.62 1.21 0.90
CA ILE A 92 0.35 1.92 1.73
C ILE A 92 -0.16 2.03 3.17
N GLY A 93 -1.40 2.49 3.36
CA GLY A 93 -2.02 2.59 4.67
C GLY A 93 -2.05 1.25 5.41
N SER A 94 -2.40 0.16 4.73
CA SER A 94 -2.42 -1.20 5.32
C SER A 94 -1.03 -1.68 5.75
N LEU A 95 -0.01 -1.40 4.94
CA LEU A 95 1.37 -1.77 5.24
C LEU A 95 1.90 -1.03 6.48
N PHE A 96 1.68 0.29 6.54
CA PHE A 96 2.09 1.08 7.71
C PHE A 96 1.29 0.72 8.96
N TYR A 97 0.00 0.44 8.81
CA TYR A 97 -0.85 -0.02 9.91
C TYR A 97 -0.39 -1.38 10.46
N LEU A 98 -0.11 -2.35 9.59
CA LEU A 98 0.45 -3.64 9.96
C LEU A 98 1.79 -3.48 10.69
N THR A 99 2.66 -2.63 10.17
CA THR A 99 3.98 -2.35 10.75
C THR A 99 3.84 -1.72 12.15
N ALA A 100 2.97 -0.73 12.31
CA ALA A 100 2.70 -0.11 13.59
C ALA A 100 2.19 -1.11 14.62
N LEU A 101 1.22 -1.95 14.23
CA LEU A 101 0.71 -3.04 15.08
C LEU A 101 1.80 -4.03 15.47
N ALA A 102 2.65 -4.43 14.54
CA ALA A 102 3.75 -5.35 14.80
C ALA A 102 4.77 -4.75 15.77
N VAL A 103 5.16 -3.50 15.57
CA VAL A 103 6.11 -2.77 16.43
C VAL A 103 5.56 -2.61 17.85
N HIS A 104 4.28 -2.25 18.00
CA HIS A 104 3.67 -2.09 19.32
C HIS A 104 3.49 -3.39 20.08
N LYS A 105 3.34 -4.52 19.39
CA LYS A 105 3.19 -5.82 20.00
C LYS A 105 4.52 -6.47 20.39
N LEU A 106 5.55 -6.21 19.63
CA LEU A 106 6.89 -6.76 19.82
C LEU A 106 7.66 -5.93 20.85
N GLU A 107 8.45 -6.57 21.68
CA GLU A 107 9.44 -5.87 22.49
C GLU A 107 10.39 -5.08 21.59
N LYS A 108 10.94 -3.97 22.09
CA LYS A 108 11.82 -3.07 21.32
C LYS A 108 12.93 -3.81 20.56
N THR A 109 13.52 -4.82 21.21
CA THR A 109 14.59 -5.64 20.62
C THR A 109 14.09 -6.47 19.44
N LEU A 110 12.93 -7.11 19.57
CA LEU A 110 12.32 -7.91 18.49
C LEU A 110 11.85 -7.03 17.31
N SER A 111 11.35 -5.84 17.59
CA SER A 111 10.97 -4.86 16.56
C SER A 111 12.20 -4.42 15.76
N LEU A 112 13.31 -4.12 16.45
CA LEU A 112 14.57 -3.76 15.77
C LEU A 112 15.10 -4.92 14.91
N CYS A 113 15.08 -6.15 15.44
CA CYS A 113 15.46 -7.35 14.69
C CYS A 113 14.61 -7.55 13.43
N LEU A 114 13.30 -7.27 13.51
CA LEU A 114 12.38 -7.38 12.37
C LEU A 114 12.70 -6.36 11.28
N VAL A 115 12.98 -5.11 11.65
CA VAL A 115 13.39 -4.05 10.69
C VAL A 115 14.72 -4.43 10.02
N VAL A 116 15.71 -4.88 10.79
CA VAL A 116 17.01 -5.31 10.27
C VAL A 116 16.86 -6.53 9.36
N ALA A 117 16.01 -7.51 9.74
CA ALA A 117 15.74 -8.68 8.91
C ALA A 117 15.05 -8.31 7.58
N LEU A 118 14.09 -7.38 7.59
CA LEU A 118 13.44 -6.87 6.38
C LEU A 118 14.44 -6.15 5.47
N ALA A 119 15.28 -5.28 6.03
CA ALA A 119 16.33 -4.59 5.28
C ALA A 119 17.33 -5.60 4.69
N GLY A 120 17.74 -6.60 5.47
CA GLY A 120 18.62 -7.68 5.02
C GLY A 120 17.98 -8.51 3.88
N LEU A 121 16.69 -8.78 3.96
CA LEU A 121 15.95 -9.51 2.93
C LEU A 121 15.86 -8.72 1.63
N VAL A 122 15.64 -7.40 1.70
CA VAL A 122 15.67 -6.52 0.52
C VAL A 122 17.05 -6.50 -0.13
N LEU A 123 18.12 -6.34 0.66
CA LEU A 123 19.49 -6.36 0.16
C LEU A 123 19.85 -7.72 -0.48
N LEU A 124 19.42 -8.81 0.15
CA LEU A 124 19.62 -10.16 -0.37
C LEU A 124 18.85 -10.37 -1.69
N ALA A 125 17.60 -9.89 -1.78
CA ALA A 125 16.83 -9.91 -3.01
C ALA A 125 17.54 -9.14 -4.13
N VAL A 126 18.01 -7.92 -3.86
CA VAL A 126 18.77 -7.11 -4.83
C VAL A 126 20.05 -7.83 -5.27
N ALA A 127 20.78 -8.43 -4.33
CA ALA A 127 21.99 -9.18 -4.63
C ALA A 127 21.71 -10.43 -5.48
N LEU A 128 20.65 -11.17 -5.17
CA LEU A 128 20.20 -12.32 -5.96
C LEU A 128 19.84 -11.90 -7.39
N PHE A 129 19.05 -10.84 -7.55
CA PHE A 129 18.69 -10.33 -8.88
C PHE A 129 19.91 -9.89 -9.70
N ARG A 130 20.93 -9.32 -9.05
CA ARG A 130 22.08 -8.75 -9.74
C ARG A 130 23.18 -9.76 -10.04
N TYR A 131 23.39 -10.77 -9.18
CA TYR A 131 24.59 -11.62 -9.22
C TYR A 131 24.31 -13.11 -9.40
N VAL A 132 23.11 -13.59 -9.09
CA VAL A 132 22.82 -15.04 -9.02
C VAL A 132 21.80 -15.49 -10.06
N LEU A 133 20.77 -14.67 -10.34
CA LEU A 133 19.71 -15.07 -11.25
C LEU A 133 20.17 -15.01 -12.71
N THR A 134 19.92 -16.09 -13.44
CA THR A 134 20.17 -16.20 -14.88
C THR A 134 19.26 -15.22 -15.64
N GLU A 135 19.72 -14.67 -16.75
CA GLU A 135 18.95 -13.73 -17.59
C GLU A 135 17.54 -14.22 -17.90
N ASN A 136 17.37 -15.50 -18.23
CA ASN A 136 16.08 -16.12 -18.52
C ASN A 136 15.09 -16.03 -17.32
N ILE A 137 15.59 -16.20 -16.09
CA ILE A 137 14.74 -16.09 -14.88
C ILE A 137 14.35 -14.65 -14.63
N VAL A 138 15.29 -13.71 -14.81
CA VAL A 138 15.04 -12.27 -14.67
C VAL A 138 14.01 -11.82 -15.71
N GLU A 139 14.10 -12.31 -16.95
CA GLU A 139 13.17 -11.98 -18.02
C GLU A 139 11.75 -12.52 -17.72
N ASN A 140 11.64 -13.76 -17.24
CA ASN A 140 10.36 -14.34 -16.82
C ASN A 140 9.72 -13.55 -15.65
N ILE A 141 10.52 -13.12 -14.66
CA ILE A 141 10.03 -12.31 -13.55
C ILE A 141 9.58 -10.92 -14.05
N ARG A 142 10.35 -10.33 -14.96
CA ARG A 142 10.03 -9.06 -15.59
C ARG A 142 8.72 -9.16 -16.40
N GLU A 143 8.55 -10.23 -17.14
CA GLU A 143 7.32 -10.47 -17.90
C GLU A 143 6.12 -10.67 -16.96
N LEU A 144 6.27 -11.46 -15.89
CA LEU A 144 5.24 -11.63 -14.87
C LEU A 144 4.87 -10.30 -14.20
N ALA A 145 5.86 -9.49 -13.83
CA ALA A 145 5.64 -8.18 -13.25
C ALA A 145 4.94 -7.22 -14.23
N SER A 146 5.35 -7.23 -15.50
CA SER A 146 4.70 -6.44 -16.56
C SER A 146 3.24 -6.83 -16.76
N ARG A 147 2.95 -8.12 -16.78
CA ARG A 147 1.57 -8.64 -16.85
C ARG A 147 0.75 -8.25 -15.62
N ALA A 148 1.33 -8.36 -14.42
CA ALA A 148 0.67 -7.92 -13.18
C ALA A 148 0.38 -6.42 -13.17
N MET A 149 1.22 -5.62 -13.83
CA MET A 149 0.98 -4.19 -14.06
C MET A 149 0.05 -3.90 -15.24
N GLY A 150 -0.49 -4.93 -15.90
CA GLY A 150 -1.48 -4.79 -16.96
C GLY A 150 -0.91 -4.60 -18.36
N PHE A 151 0.40 -4.67 -18.55
CA PHE A 151 1.01 -4.60 -19.87
C PHE A 151 0.93 -5.97 -20.57
N MET A 152 0.12 -6.04 -21.63
CA MET A 152 -0.02 -7.24 -22.42
C MET A 152 0.93 -7.25 -23.63
N SER A 153 1.30 -8.44 -24.08
CA SER A 153 2.21 -8.67 -25.23
C SER A 153 1.74 -8.03 -26.55
N GLY A 154 0.50 -7.55 -26.61
CA GLY A 154 -0.06 -6.83 -27.77
C GLY A 154 -0.01 -5.31 -27.69
N GLY A 155 0.69 -4.71 -26.70
CA GLY A 155 0.71 -3.25 -26.51
C GLY A 155 -0.59 -2.69 -25.92
N THR A 156 -1.54 -3.53 -25.57
CA THR A 156 -2.79 -3.14 -24.91
C THR A 156 -2.60 -3.13 -23.40
N ILE A 157 -3.17 -2.10 -22.74
CA ILE A 157 -3.15 -1.98 -21.28
C ILE A 157 -4.46 -2.53 -20.73
N ASN A 158 -4.38 -3.50 -19.84
CA ASN A 158 -5.54 -4.02 -19.13
C ASN A 158 -5.47 -3.59 -17.65
N TYR A 159 -6.23 -2.57 -17.30
CA TYR A 159 -6.26 -1.99 -15.95
C TYR A 159 -6.77 -2.96 -14.87
N LEU A 160 -7.48 -4.03 -15.25
CA LEU A 160 -8.03 -4.98 -14.29
C LEU A 160 -6.93 -5.70 -13.48
N PHE A 161 -5.80 -6.05 -14.14
CA PHE A 161 -4.70 -6.75 -13.48
C PHE A 161 -4.03 -5.94 -12.37
N PRO A 162 -3.57 -4.69 -12.61
CA PRO A 162 -2.98 -3.87 -11.55
C PRO A 162 -3.97 -3.53 -10.44
N LEU A 163 -5.26 -3.32 -10.74
CA LEU A 163 -6.28 -3.09 -9.73
C LEU A 163 -6.46 -4.32 -8.84
N LEU A 164 -6.52 -5.50 -9.44
CA LEU A 164 -6.70 -6.76 -8.72
C LEU A 164 -5.47 -7.10 -7.87
N THR A 165 -4.27 -6.89 -8.39
CA THR A 165 -3.02 -7.12 -7.63
C THR A 165 -2.90 -6.18 -6.43
N LEU A 166 -3.17 -4.89 -6.59
CA LEU A 166 -3.16 -3.92 -5.49
C LEU A 166 -4.22 -4.26 -4.44
N PHE A 167 -5.43 -4.63 -4.88
CA PHE A 167 -6.50 -5.03 -3.97
C PHE A 167 -6.14 -6.28 -3.16
N LEU A 168 -5.61 -7.33 -3.80
CA LEU A 168 -5.21 -8.56 -3.12
C LEU A 168 -4.08 -8.30 -2.12
N LEU A 169 -3.07 -7.52 -2.48
CA LEU A 169 -1.98 -7.16 -1.57
C LEU A 169 -2.48 -6.37 -0.36
N ALA A 170 -3.34 -5.38 -0.57
CA ALA A 170 -3.94 -4.62 0.51
C ALA A 170 -4.78 -5.53 1.42
N ALA A 171 -5.59 -6.43 0.84
CA ALA A 171 -6.40 -7.39 1.61
C ALA A 171 -5.53 -8.31 2.48
N VAL A 172 -4.41 -8.82 1.96
CA VAL A 172 -3.47 -9.65 2.73
C VAL A 172 -2.92 -8.88 3.93
N PHE A 173 -2.50 -7.63 3.75
CA PHE A 173 -1.97 -6.83 4.86
C PHE A 173 -3.04 -6.47 5.89
N TYR A 174 -4.26 -6.16 5.47
CA TYR A 174 -5.38 -5.94 6.39
C TYR A 174 -5.77 -7.19 7.15
N LEU A 175 -5.80 -8.36 6.50
CA LEU A 175 -6.04 -9.63 7.18
C LEU A 175 -4.94 -9.96 8.20
N GLY A 176 -3.68 -9.69 7.84
CA GLY A 176 -2.56 -9.80 8.77
C GLY A 176 -2.72 -8.88 9.99
N SER A 177 -3.10 -7.63 9.77
CA SER A 177 -3.39 -6.65 10.84
C SER A 177 -4.52 -7.14 11.74
N TYR A 178 -5.60 -7.66 11.16
CA TYR A 178 -6.72 -8.21 11.94
C TYR A 178 -6.30 -9.41 12.78
N ALA A 179 -5.47 -10.31 12.25
CA ALA A 179 -4.95 -11.46 12.99
C ALA A 179 -4.12 -11.03 14.21
N ILE A 180 -3.34 -9.96 14.10
CA ILE A 180 -2.57 -9.40 15.21
C ILE A 180 -3.51 -8.78 16.25
N ILE A 181 -4.48 -7.96 15.82
CA ILE A 181 -5.44 -7.29 16.71
C ILE A 181 -6.25 -8.31 17.52
N ARG A 182 -6.70 -9.38 16.88
CA ARG A 182 -7.48 -10.44 17.53
C ARG A 182 -6.74 -11.07 18.70
N ARG A 183 -5.40 -11.19 18.60
CA ARG A 183 -4.54 -11.84 19.61
C ARG A 183 -3.91 -10.86 20.60
N THR A 184 -4.16 -9.57 20.47
CA THR A 184 -3.56 -8.56 21.36
C THR A 184 -4.34 -8.48 22.66
N GLU A 185 -3.70 -8.83 23.77
CA GLU A 185 -4.22 -8.57 25.10
C GLU A 185 -3.89 -7.12 25.47
N VAL A 186 -4.90 -6.38 25.94
CA VAL A 186 -4.69 -5.02 26.46
C VAL A 186 -4.26 -5.16 27.92
N LYS A 187 -2.99 -4.92 28.14
CA LYS A 187 -2.45 -4.72 29.50
C LYS A 187 -2.70 -3.31 29.97
#